data_f17f65695e9c6adfe5717f0ab0458666
#
_entry.id   f17f65695e9c6adfe5717f0ab0458666
#
_cell.length_a   1.000
_cell.length_b   1.000
_cell.length_c   1.000
_cell.angle_alpha   90.00
_cell.angle_beta   90.00
_cell.angle_gamma   90.00
#
_symmetry.space_group_name_H-M   'P 1'
#
loop_
_entity.id
_entity.type
_entity.pdbx_description
1 polymer ?
#
loop_
_entity_poly.entity_id
_entity_poly.type
_entity_poly.pdbx_seq_one_letter_code
_entity_poly.pdbx_strand_id
1 'polypeptide(L)'
;MLFKLLVLCSFLIVLLQLRRLVNILPSLLACLIRGKESLNLEASVKLSRDRDALALAMIIPFCLATFRYRLYFPGFFEGLSDDAALGLTFAVFFAYLLLRIAVSALFRPQKIQKKTYAAASKASFSFFIIYALLLLAMGAAFSLTDILEADARNAMLWVSAFIYMLFLIRKTQIFSTSCSVFIAFLYLCGLEMIPTGILVVSAIIF
;
A
#
# COMPACT_ATOMS: atom_id res chain seq x y z
N MET A 1 14.53 -0.41 -22.14
CA MET A 1 15.68 -1.13 -21.51
C MET A 1 15.64 -1.00 -19.99
N LEU A 2 15.33 0.17 -19.46
CA LEU A 2 15.23 0.49 -18.04
C LEU A 2 14.25 -0.41 -17.29
N PHE A 3 13.06 -0.68 -17.85
CA PHE A 3 12.04 -1.55 -17.23
C PHE A 3 12.58 -2.96 -16.92
N LYS A 4 13.25 -3.62 -17.87
CA LYS A 4 13.82 -4.98 -17.67
C LYS A 4 14.88 -5.00 -16.56
N LEU A 5 15.71 -3.98 -16.49
CA LEU A 5 16.73 -3.83 -15.44
C LEU A 5 16.10 -3.64 -14.08
N LEU A 6 15.05 -2.81 -13.97
CA LEU A 6 14.33 -2.58 -12.72
C LEU A 6 13.57 -3.84 -12.26
N VAL A 7 13.02 -4.63 -13.19
CA VAL A 7 12.39 -5.93 -12.86
C VAL A 7 13.43 -6.88 -12.26
N LEU A 8 14.63 -6.98 -12.86
CA LEU A 8 15.72 -7.81 -12.33
C LEU A 8 16.15 -7.33 -10.92
N CYS A 9 16.36 -6.03 -10.75
CA CYS A 9 16.69 -5.44 -9.44
C CYS A 9 15.59 -5.72 -8.41
N SER A 10 14.32 -5.56 -8.80
CA SER A 10 13.16 -5.85 -7.96
C SER A 10 13.15 -7.32 -7.51
N PHE A 11 13.38 -8.24 -8.42
CA PHE A 11 13.45 -9.66 -8.11
C PHE A 11 14.57 -9.97 -7.10
N LEU A 12 15.77 -9.42 -7.30
CA LEU A 12 16.88 -9.57 -6.37
C LEU A 12 16.57 -9.00 -4.98
N ILE A 13 15.93 -7.82 -4.91
CA ILE A 13 15.53 -7.20 -3.65
C ILE A 13 14.54 -8.09 -2.90
N VAL A 14 13.53 -8.65 -3.59
CA VAL A 14 12.54 -9.55 -2.99
C VAL A 14 13.22 -10.83 -2.48
N LEU A 15 14.13 -11.42 -3.25
CA LEU A 15 14.90 -12.60 -2.82
C LEU A 15 15.73 -12.32 -1.57
N LEU A 16 16.43 -11.21 -1.50
CA LEU A 16 17.22 -10.83 -0.33
C LEU A 16 16.36 -10.62 0.92
N GLN A 17 15.11 -10.19 0.75
CA GLN A 17 14.17 -9.97 1.84
C GLN A 17 13.31 -11.20 2.16
N LEU A 18 13.43 -12.29 1.41
CA LEU A 18 12.56 -13.47 1.52
C LEU A 18 12.55 -14.05 2.94
N ARG A 19 13.71 -14.13 3.59
CA ARG A 19 13.81 -14.63 4.98
C ARG A 19 13.03 -13.75 5.96
N ARG A 20 13.11 -12.42 5.80
CA ARG A 20 12.33 -11.48 6.65
C ARG A 20 10.85 -11.59 6.35
N LEU A 21 10.49 -11.73 5.08
CA LEU A 21 9.11 -11.90 4.64
C LEU A 21 8.48 -13.13 5.26
N VAL A 22 9.13 -14.30 5.17
CA VAL A 22 8.63 -15.56 5.76
C VAL A 22 8.45 -15.43 7.27
N ASN A 23 9.38 -14.79 7.97
CA ASN A 23 9.29 -14.60 9.41
C ASN A 23 8.15 -13.69 9.86
N ILE A 24 7.83 -12.65 9.09
CA ILE A 24 6.79 -11.68 9.46
C ILE A 24 5.42 -12.02 8.89
N LEU A 25 5.33 -12.86 7.86
CA LEU A 25 4.10 -13.20 7.16
C LEU A 25 2.97 -13.66 8.08
N PRO A 26 3.19 -14.55 9.07
CA PRO A 26 2.12 -14.94 10.00
C PRO A 26 1.55 -13.75 10.78
N SER A 27 2.42 -12.84 11.23
CA SER A 27 1.99 -11.64 11.95
C SER A 27 1.25 -10.64 11.05
N LEU A 28 1.66 -10.51 9.78
CA LEU A 28 0.94 -9.69 8.80
C LEU A 28 -0.45 -10.24 8.50
N LEU A 29 -0.58 -11.55 8.30
CA LEU A 29 -1.87 -12.21 8.09
C LEU A 29 -2.78 -12.09 9.33
N ALA A 30 -2.21 -12.22 10.53
CA ALA A 30 -2.95 -12.00 11.78
C ALA A 30 -3.49 -10.57 11.89
N CYS A 31 -2.76 -9.55 11.38
CA CYS A 31 -3.23 -8.16 11.32
C CYS A 31 -4.45 -7.98 10.38
N LEU A 32 -4.59 -8.81 9.34
CA LEU A 32 -5.81 -8.81 8.50
C LEU A 32 -7.03 -9.29 9.27
N ILE A 33 -6.84 -10.28 10.14
CA ILE A 33 -7.94 -10.93 10.86
C ILE A 33 -8.31 -10.15 12.13
N ARG A 34 -7.31 -9.62 12.85
CA ARG A 34 -7.50 -8.96 14.15
C ARG A 34 -6.75 -7.64 14.24
N GLY A 35 -7.47 -6.52 14.45
CA GLY A 35 -6.86 -5.19 14.60
C GLY A 35 -5.89 -5.08 15.79
N LYS A 36 -6.10 -5.87 16.87
CA LYS A 36 -5.20 -5.91 18.03
C LYS A 36 -3.80 -6.45 17.71
N GLU A 37 -3.66 -7.28 16.68
CA GLU A 37 -2.36 -7.83 16.26
C GLU A 37 -1.42 -6.75 15.71
N SER A 38 -1.95 -5.66 15.18
CA SER A 38 -1.15 -4.50 14.79
C SER A 38 -0.47 -3.83 15.99
N LEU A 39 -1.11 -3.86 17.18
CA LEU A 39 -0.50 -3.37 18.43
C LEU A 39 0.59 -4.32 18.92
N ASN A 40 0.36 -5.64 18.83
CA ASN A 40 1.33 -6.67 19.20
C ASN A 40 2.57 -6.63 18.31
N LEU A 41 2.38 -6.45 17.00
CA LEU A 41 3.47 -6.32 16.03
C LEU A 41 4.33 -5.10 16.34
N GLU A 42 3.71 -3.98 16.72
CA GLU A 42 4.42 -2.76 17.09
C GLU A 42 5.14 -2.88 18.44
N ALA A 43 4.66 -3.70 19.35
CA ALA A 43 5.33 -3.97 20.63
C ALA A 43 6.66 -4.73 20.46
N SER A 44 6.83 -5.47 19.36
CA SER A 44 8.08 -6.17 19.05
C SER A 44 8.98 -5.30 18.17
N VAL A 45 10.07 -4.78 18.73
CA VAL A 45 11.04 -3.94 18.00
C VAL A 45 11.61 -4.64 16.76
N LYS A 46 11.88 -5.94 16.85
CA LYS A 46 12.40 -6.72 15.71
C LYS A 46 11.38 -6.82 14.57
N LEU A 47 10.15 -7.23 14.88
CA LEU A 47 9.10 -7.39 13.86
C LEU A 47 8.72 -6.04 13.24
N SER A 48 8.63 -4.97 14.03
CA SER A 48 8.36 -3.62 13.55
C SER A 48 9.43 -3.14 12.56
N ARG A 49 10.71 -3.37 12.89
CA ARG A 49 11.85 -3.02 12.02
C ARG A 49 11.86 -3.83 10.73
N ASP A 50 11.61 -5.14 10.81
CA ASP A 50 11.56 -6.01 9.64
C ASP A 50 10.39 -5.63 8.71
N ARG A 51 9.22 -5.26 9.28
CA ARG A 51 8.08 -4.73 8.51
C ARG A 51 8.46 -3.43 7.78
N ASP A 52 9.05 -2.47 8.48
CA ASP A 52 9.39 -1.17 7.90
C ASP A 52 10.40 -1.34 6.75
N ALA A 53 11.40 -2.22 6.93
CA ALA A 53 12.37 -2.56 5.88
C ALA A 53 11.71 -3.24 4.67
N LEU A 54 10.79 -4.18 4.92
CA LEU A 54 10.03 -4.86 3.85
C LEU A 54 9.12 -3.89 3.11
N ALA A 55 8.44 -2.97 3.81
CA ALA A 55 7.58 -1.98 3.17
C ALA A 55 8.38 -1.11 2.18
N LEU A 56 9.58 -0.67 2.57
CA LEU A 56 10.46 0.09 1.68
C LEU A 56 10.93 -0.76 0.49
N ALA A 57 11.29 -2.01 0.72
CA ALA A 57 11.73 -2.92 -0.34
C ALA A 57 10.62 -3.22 -1.36
N MET A 58 9.35 -3.24 -0.92
CA MET A 58 8.20 -3.53 -1.78
C MET A 58 7.75 -2.34 -2.65
N ILE A 59 8.31 -1.13 -2.47
CA ILE A 59 7.95 0.04 -3.29
C ILE A 59 8.28 -0.21 -4.77
N ILE A 60 9.48 -0.71 -5.06
CA ILE A 60 9.92 -0.93 -6.45
C ILE A 60 9.04 -1.97 -7.16
N PRO A 61 8.87 -3.20 -6.64
CA PRO A 61 8.01 -4.19 -7.30
C PRO A 61 6.55 -3.73 -7.41
N PHE A 62 6.04 -2.99 -6.43
CA PHE A 62 4.71 -2.42 -6.46
C PHE A 62 4.53 -1.40 -7.61
N CYS A 63 5.45 -0.44 -7.76
CA CYS A 63 5.40 0.54 -8.84
C CYS A 63 5.53 -0.12 -10.22
N LEU A 64 6.38 -1.15 -10.35
CA LEU A 64 6.51 -1.91 -11.60
C LEU A 64 5.23 -2.66 -11.95
N ALA A 65 4.57 -3.31 -10.98
CA ALA A 65 3.29 -3.98 -11.18
C ALA A 65 2.20 -2.96 -11.57
N THR A 66 2.11 -1.84 -10.87
CA THR A 66 1.17 -0.76 -11.16
C THR A 66 1.35 -0.22 -12.59
N PHE A 67 2.59 0.00 -13.02
CA PHE A 67 2.91 0.43 -14.38
C PHE A 67 2.54 -0.64 -15.42
N ARG A 68 2.95 -1.91 -15.21
CA ARG A 68 2.73 -3.01 -16.17
C ARG A 68 1.26 -3.26 -16.47
N TYR A 69 0.40 -3.19 -15.44
CA TYR A 69 -1.05 -3.41 -15.56
C TYR A 69 -1.84 -2.12 -15.67
N ARG A 70 -1.18 -0.97 -15.84
CA ARG A 70 -1.81 0.35 -15.99
C ARG A 70 -2.89 0.62 -14.93
N LEU A 71 -2.61 0.25 -13.66
CA LEU A 71 -3.58 0.42 -12.57
C LEU A 71 -3.84 1.90 -12.28
N TYR A 72 -2.83 2.74 -12.45
CA TYR A 72 -2.93 4.19 -12.46
C TYR A 72 -2.38 4.69 -13.79
N PHE A 73 -3.27 5.11 -14.69
CA PHE A 73 -2.91 5.58 -16.02
C PHE A 73 -3.85 6.71 -16.45
N PRO A 74 -3.68 7.92 -15.91
CA PRO A 74 -4.44 9.10 -16.31
C PRO A 74 -4.06 9.53 -17.75
N GLY A 75 -4.94 10.28 -18.43
CA GLY A 75 -4.76 10.67 -19.82
C GLY A 75 -3.47 11.43 -20.13
N PHE A 76 -2.89 12.14 -19.14
CA PHE A 76 -1.60 12.81 -19.35
C PHE A 76 -0.40 11.84 -19.48
N PHE A 77 -0.58 10.53 -19.28
CA PHE A 77 0.41 9.50 -19.63
C PHE A 77 0.37 9.14 -21.12
N GLU A 78 -0.72 9.49 -21.82
CA GLU A 78 -0.86 9.21 -23.25
C GLU A 78 0.17 10.02 -24.05
N GLY A 79 0.92 9.35 -24.91
CA GLY A 79 1.97 9.97 -25.70
C GLY A 79 3.35 10.06 -25.05
N LEU A 80 3.48 9.66 -23.77
CA LEU A 80 4.80 9.57 -23.13
C LEU A 80 5.55 8.29 -23.54
N SER A 81 6.88 8.36 -23.58
CA SER A 81 7.68 7.16 -23.72
C SER A 81 7.51 6.25 -22.48
N ASP A 82 7.65 4.93 -22.66
CA ASP A 82 7.52 3.95 -21.57
C ASP A 82 8.43 4.25 -20.38
N ASP A 83 9.65 4.71 -20.62
CA ASP A 83 10.61 5.07 -19.57
C ASP A 83 10.15 6.33 -18.81
N ALA A 84 9.55 7.32 -19.49
CA ALA A 84 8.99 8.52 -18.86
C ALA A 84 7.72 8.21 -18.07
N ALA A 85 6.81 7.40 -18.62
CA ALA A 85 5.60 6.96 -17.94
C ALA A 85 5.91 6.14 -16.67
N LEU A 86 6.94 5.28 -16.73
CA LEU A 86 7.44 4.56 -15.55
C LEU A 86 7.97 5.52 -14.49
N GLY A 87 8.81 6.49 -14.88
CA GLY A 87 9.32 7.51 -13.96
C GLY A 87 8.22 8.32 -13.30
N LEU A 88 7.18 8.66 -14.07
CA LEU A 88 6.02 9.39 -13.57
C LEU A 88 5.18 8.54 -12.60
N THR A 89 5.06 7.22 -12.81
CA THR A 89 4.42 6.30 -11.88
C THR A 89 5.11 6.34 -10.50
N PHE A 90 6.43 6.30 -10.47
CA PHE A 90 7.19 6.46 -9.23
C PHE A 90 6.96 7.85 -8.61
N ALA A 91 7.00 8.92 -9.41
CA ALA A 91 6.81 10.28 -8.93
C ALA A 91 5.43 10.46 -8.28
N VAL A 92 4.36 9.96 -8.91
CA VAL A 92 2.99 9.99 -8.36
C VAL A 92 2.89 9.21 -7.06
N PHE A 93 3.50 8.02 -7.00
CA PHE A 93 3.52 7.22 -5.77
C PHE A 93 4.22 7.96 -4.62
N PHE A 94 5.39 8.56 -4.87
CA PHE A 94 6.09 9.35 -3.87
C PHE A 94 5.32 10.62 -3.48
N ALA A 95 4.70 11.31 -4.43
CA ALA A 95 3.83 12.46 -4.16
C ALA A 95 2.65 12.07 -3.27
N TYR A 96 2.02 10.92 -3.53
CA TYR A 96 0.96 10.37 -2.68
C TYR A 96 1.46 10.09 -1.24
N LEU A 97 2.64 9.48 -1.09
CA LEU A 97 3.23 9.24 0.23
C LEU A 97 3.52 10.54 0.98
N LEU A 98 4.08 11.53 0.29
CA LEU A 98 4.36 12.85 0.88
C LEU A 98 3.07 13.57 1.30
N LEU A 99 2.04 13.56 0.44
CA LEU A 99 0.72 14.11 0.76
C LEU A 99 0.13 13.46 2.01
N ARG A 100 0.21 12.14 2.10
CA ARG A 100 -0.28 11.38 3.25
C ARG A 100 0.47 11.71 4.54
N ILE A 101 1.80 11.85 4.47
CA ILE A 101 2.62 12.28 5.61
C ILE A 101 2.24 13.70 6.03
N ALA A 102 2.09 14.63 5.09
CA ALA A 102 1.71 16.01 5.35
C ALA A 102 0.33 16.10 6.02
N VAL A 103 -0.67 15.41 5.48
CA VAL A 103 -2.02 15.34 6.06
C VAL A 103 -1.98 14.73 7.47
N SER A 104 -1.20 13.65 7.66
CA SER A 104 -1.02 13.02 8.97
C SER A 104 -0.34 13.94 10.01
N ALA A 105 0.55 14.81 9.57
CA ALA A 105 1.20 15.79 10.44
C ALA A 105 0.26 16.93 10.84
N LEU A 106 -0.56 17.41 9.88
CA LEU A 106 -1.55 18.49 10.09
C LEU A 106 -2.69 18.06 11.04
N PHE A 107 -3.21 16.85 10.86
CA PHE A 107 -4.37 16.33 11.58
C PHE A 107 -4.01 15.43 12.76
N ARG A 108 -2.94 15.72 13.47
CA ARG A 108 -2.56 14.90 14.63
C ARG A 108 -3.53 15.11 15.81
N PRO A 109 -4.33 14.10 16.20
CA PRO A 109 -5.31 14.24 17.26
C PRO A 109 -4.63 14.30 18.64
N GLN A 110 -4.92 15.37 19.37
CA GLN A 110 -4.35 15.58 20.71
C GLN A 110 -4.84 14.58 21.77
N LYS A 111 -5.99 13.93 21.53
CA LYS A 111 -6.67 13.03 22.48
C LYS A 111 -6.31 11.54 22.33
N ILE A 112 -5.58 11.15 21.31
CA ILE A 112 -5.24 9.72 21.07
C ILE A 112 -3.89 9.39 21.72
N GLN A 113 -3.83 8.24 22.40
CA GLN A 113 -2.60 7.74 22.98
C GLN A 113 -1.52 7.58 21.90
N LYS A 114 -0.29 8.05 22.18
CA LYS A 114 0.85 7.98 21.24
C LYS A 114 1.10 6.57 20.67
N LYS A 115 0.94 5.54 21.53
CA LYS A 115 1.11 4.13 21.11
C LYS A 115 0.06 3.68 20.09
N THR A 116 -1.22 4.01 20.33
CA THR A 116 -2.32 3.66 19.40
C THR A 116 -2.17 4.40 18.09
N TYR A 117 -1.78 5.68 18.14
CA TYR A 117 -1.52 6.46 16.93
C TYR A 117 -0.37 5.88 16.10
N ALA A 118 0.76 5.53 16.75
CA ALA A 118 1.90 4.92 16.10
C ALA A 118 1.52 3.58 15.44
N ALA A 119 0.79 2.72 16.16
CA ALA A 119 0.32 1.43 15.62
C ALA A 119 -0.64 1.62 14.43
N ALA A 120 -1.59 2.56 14.53
CA ALA A 120 -2.50 2.86 13.43
C ALA A 120 -1.81 3.46 12.21
N SER A 121 -0.81 4.33 12.40
CA SER A 121 0.00 4.88 11.32
C SER A 121 0.82 3.79 10.62
N LYS A 122 1.44 2.92 11.40
CA LYS A 122 2.29 1.84 10.88
C LYS A 122 1.51 0.62 10.37
N ALA A 123 0.24 0.44 10.73
CA ALA A 123 -0.63 -0.55 10.13
C ALA A 123 -0.68 -0.41 8.59
N SER A 124 -0.52 0.80 8.08
CA SER A 124 -0.44 1.07 6.65
C SER A 124 0.69 0.31 5.95
N PHE A 125 1.85 0.16 6.60
CA PHE A 125 2.98 -0.59 6.04
C PHE A 125 2.66 -2.09 5.95
N SER A 126 1.96 -2.64 6.97
CA SER A 126 1.53 -4.03 6.94
C SER A 126 0.56 -4.30 5.80
N PHE A 127 -0.45 -3.45 5.62
CA PHE A 127 -1.40 -3.57 4.52
C PHE A 127 -0.76 -3.33 3.15
N PHE A 128 0.17 -2.40 3.05
CA PHE A 128 0.92 -2.16 1.82
C PHE A 128 1.75 -3.37 1.39
N ILE A 129 2.44 -4.04 2.31
CA ILE A 129 3.19 -5.26 2.02
C ILE A 129 2.26 -6.36 1.50
N ILE A 130 1.13 -6.61 2.19
CA ILE A 130 0.16 -7.62 1.78
C ILE A 130 -0.41 -7.29 0.39
N TYR A 131 -0.76 -6.03 0.15
CA TYR A 131 -1.28 -5.56 -1.12
C TYR A 131 -0.25 -5.74 -2.25
N ALA A 132 1.00 -5.34 -2.02
CA ALA A 132 2.08 -5.53 -2.99
C ALA A 132 2.31 -7.01 -3.32
N LEU A 133 2.30 -7.88 -2.30
CA LEU A 133 2.42 -9.33 -2.50
C LEU A 133 1.25 -9.91 -3.31
N LEU A 134 0.02 -9.48 -3.02
CA LEU A 134 -1.15 -9.91 -3.79
C LEU A 134 -1.07 -9.47 -5.25
N LEU A 135 -0.70 -8.22 -5.51
CA LEU A 135 -0.51 -7.73 -6.88
C LEU A 135 0.57 -8.52 -7.62
N LEU A 136 1.69 -8.82 -6.96
CA LEU A 136 2.75 -9.62 -7.57
C LEU A 136 2.31 -11.06 -7.84
N ALA A 137 1.60 -11.69 -6.89
CA ALA A 137 1.06 -13.04 -7.07
C ALA A 137 0.03 -13.10 -8.20
N MET A 138 -0.90 -12.14 -8.26
CA MET A 138 -1.87 -12.02 -9.35
C MET A 138 -1.17 -11.76 -10.69
N GLY A 139 -0.18 -10.85 -10.71
CA GLY A 139 0.61 -10.58 -11.90
C GLY A 139 1.35 -11.80 -12.42
N ALA A 140 1.95 -12.60 -11.52
CA ALA A 140 2.56 -13.87 -11.89
C ALA A 140 1.52 -14.86 -12.44
N ALA A 141 0.36 -14.99 -11.79
CA ALA A 141 -0.71 -15.87 -12.25
C ALA A 141 -1.22 -15.45 -13.65
N PHE A 142 -1.48 -14.16 -13.86
CA PHE A 142 -1.95 -13.65 -15.16
C PHE A 142 -0.90 -13.74 -16.27
N SER A 143 0.38 -13.69 -15.94
CA SER A 143 1.44 -13.91 -16.93
C SER A 143 1.55 -15.37 -17.41
N LEU A 144 0.97 -16.32 -16.67
CA LEU A 144 0.91 -17.75 -17.03
C LEU A 144 -0.40 -18.14 -17.72
N THR A 145 -1.35 -17.21 -17.80
CA THR A 145 -2.67 -17.43 -18.41
C THR A 145 -2.87 -16.44 -19.55
N ASP A 146 -3.55 -16.85 -20.62
CA ASP A 146 -3.88 -15.98 -21.76
C ASP A 146 -5.08 -15.05 -21.47
N ILE A 147 -5.13 -14.48 -20.27
CA ILE A 147 -6.19 -13.55 -19.87
C ILE A 147 -5.94 -12.19 -20.54
N LEU A 148 -7.02 -11.58 -21.04
CA LEU A 148 -6.99 -10.24 -21.60
C LEU A 148 -6.45 -9.23 -20.57
N GLU A 149 -5.56 -8.33 -20.99
CA GLU A 149 -4.95 -7.32 -20.10
C GLU A 149 -6.01 -6.44 -19.40
N ALA A 150 -7.15 -6.19 -20.06
CA ALA A 150 -8.27 -5.44 -19.50
C ALA A 150 -8.92 -6.17 -18.30
N ASP A 151 -9.13 -7.48 -18.42
CA ASP A 151 -9.73 -8.29 -17.35
C ASP A 151 -8.77 -8.45 -16.16
N ALA A 152 -7.48 -8.64 -16.45
CA ALA A 152 -6.43 -8.67 -15.44
C ALA A 152 -6.38 -7.33 -14.65
N ARG A 153 -6.43 -6.19 -15.35
CA ARG A 153 -6.51 -4.86 -14.76
C ARG A 153 -7.74 -4.71 -13.85
N ASN A 154 -8.92 -5.07 -14.37
CA ASN A 154 -10.17 -4.98 -13.62
C ASN A 154 -10.14 -5.85 -12.36
N ALA A 155 -9.66 -7.08 -12.45
CA ALA A 155 -9.51 -7.96 -11.29
C ALA A 155 -8.57 -7.35 -10.23
N MET A 156 -7.43 -6.80 -10.65
CA MET A 156 -6.51 -6.13 -9.73
C MET A 156 -7.11 -4.89 -9.07
N LEU A 157 -7.92 -4.10 -9.80
CA LEU A 157 -8.63 -2.93 -9.24
C LEU A 157 -9.65 -3.35 -8.19
N TRP A 158 -10.42 -4.43 -8.42
CA TRP A 158 -11.35 -4.96 -7.43
C TRP A 158 -10.65 -5.46 -6.16
N VAL A 159 -9.53 -6.17 -6.32
CA VAL A 159 -8.71 -6.61 -5.17
C VAL A 159 -8.14 -5.41 -4.42
N SER A 160 -7.70 -4.37 -5.13
CA SER A 160 -7.22 -3.12 -4.52
C SER A 160 -8.29 -2.44 -3.68
N ALA A 161 -9.52 -2.32 -4.21
CA ALA A 161 -10.66 -1.77 -3.50
C ALA A 161 -11.00 -2.59 -2.24
N PHE A 162 -11.00 -3.93 -2.36
CA PHE A 162 -11.28 -4.83 -1.25
C PHE A 162 -10.24 -4.71 -0.12
N ILE A 163 -8.95 -4.73 -0.47
CA ILE A 163 -7.86 -4.58 0.53
C ILE A 163 -7.91 -3.19 1.18
N TYR A 164 -8.23 -2.15 0.41
CA TYR A 164 -8.38 -0.80 0.94
C TYR A 164 -9.54 -0.70 1.94
N MET A 165 -10.68 -1.31 1.64
CA MET A 165 -11.83 -1.38 2.57
C MET A 165 -11.47 -2.12 3.84
N LEU A 166 -10.80 -3.28 3.75
CA LEU A 166 -10.30 -4.01 4.91
C LEU A 166 -9.34 -3.15 5.76
N PHE A 167 -8.44 -2.44 5.11
CA PHE A 167 -7.52 -1.52 5.78
C PHE A 167 -8.26 -0.44 6.57
N LEU A 168 -9.26 0.21 5.98
CA LEU A 168 -10.08 1.22 6.66
C LEU A 168 -10.80 0.65 7.88
N ILE A 169 -11.43 -0.53 7.74
CA ILE A 169 -12.12 -1.22 8.84
C ILE A 169 -11.14 -1.52 9.97
N ARG A 170 -9.98 -2.08 9.68
CA ARG A 170 -8.98 -2.42 10.71
C ARG A 170 -8.40 -1.19 11.39
N LYS A 171 -8.14 -0.14 10.63
CA LYS A 171 -7.66 1.12 11.19
C LYS A 171 -8.69 1.78 12.09
N THR A 172 -9.98 1.73 11.71
CA THR A 172 -11.09 2.18 12.57
C THR A 172 -11.12 1.39 13.89
N GLN A 173 -10.95 0.06 13.83
CA GLN A 173 -10.90 -0.78 15.02
C GLN A 173 -9.73 -0.42 15.95
N ILE A 174 -8.54 -0.10 15.40
CA ILE A 174 -7.39 0.33 16.21
C ILE A 174 -7.71 1.67 16.90
N PHE A 175 -8.26 2.65 16.18
CA PHE A 175 -8.59 3.95 16.77
C PHE A 175 -9.74 3.87 17.77
N SER A 176 -10.73 3.01 17.56
CA SER A 176 -11.87 2.83 18.47
C SER A 176 -11.48 2.29 19.85
N THR A 177 -10.26 1.77 20.01
CA THR A 177 -9.71 1.41 21.33
C THR A 177 -9.38 2.64 22.21
N SER A 178 -9.23 3.82 21.61
CA SER A 178 -8.80 5.04 22.31
C SER A 178 -9.78 6.21 22.17
N CYS A 179 -10.71 6.16 21.22
CA CYS A 179 -11.74 7.19 21.00
C CYS A 179 -13.05 6.58 20.51
N SER A 180 -14.14 7.39 20.49
CA SER A 180 -15.42 6.90 19.96
C SER A 180 -15.30 6.53 18.48
N VAL A 181 -16.07 5.55 18.03
CA VAL A 181 -16.09 5.04 16.65
C VAL A 181 -16.36 6.17 15.65
N PHE A 182 -17.22 7.13 16.00
CA PHE A 182 -17.55 8.26 15.15
C PHE A 182 -16.33 9.19 14.93
N ILE A 183 -15.59 9.51 16.00
CA ILE A 183 -14.37 10.32 15.91
C ILE A 183 -13.30 9.58 15.12
N ALA A 184 -13.15 8.27 15.34
CA ALA A 184 -12.22 7.43 14.60
C ALA A 184 -12.54 7.45 13.09
N PHE A 185 -13.82 7.34 12.72
CA PHE A 185 -14.28 7.37 11.34
C PHE A 185 -14.02 8.74 10.68
N LEU A 186 -14.40 9.86 11.32
CA LEU A 186 -14.12 11.21 10.79
C LEU A 186 -12.63 11.46 10.56
N TYR A 187 -11.81 10.98 11.51
CA TYR A 187 -10.37 11.09 11.40
C TYR A 187 -9.81 10.29 10.21
N LEU A 188 -10.34 9.09 9.97
CA LEU A 188 -9.97 8.27 8.83
C LEU A 188 -10.42 8.88 7.49
N CYS A 189 -11.60 9.49 7.46
CA CYS A 189 -12.06 10.22 6.27
C CYS A 189 -11.06 11.31 5.87
N GLY A 190 -10.57 12.10 6.83
CA GLY A 190 -9.58 13.14 6.56
C GLY A 190 -8.20 12.57 6.17
N LEU A 191 -7.72 11.56 6.88
CA LEU A 191 -6.34 11.08 6.76
C LEU A 191 -6.10 10.12 5.60
N GLU A 192 -7.06 9.26 5.33
CA GLU A 192 -6.90 8.17 4.36
C GLU A 192 -7.76 8.38 3.11
N MET A 193 -9.03 8.78 3.30
CA MET A 193 -9.94 8.89 2.15
C MET A 193 -9.62 10.10 1.28
N ILE A 194 -9.19 11.23 1.85
CA ILE A 194 -8.85 12.43 1.05
C ILE A 194 -7.64 12.16 0.14
N PRO A 195 -6.46 11.71 0.62
CA PRO A 195 -5.33 11.46 -0.26
C PRO A 195 -5.63 10.41 -1.33
N THR A 196 -6.31 9.32 -0.93
CA THR A 196 -6.67 8.25 -1.86
C THR A 196 -7.74 8.71 -2.85
N GLY A 197 -8.72 9.51 -2.41
CA GLY A 197 -9.72 10.10 -3.27
C GLY A 197 -9.11 11.03 -4.33
N ILE A 198 -8.15 11.87 -3.95
CA ILE A 198 -7.41 12.71 -4.89
C ILE A 198 -6.70 11.86 -5.94
N LEU A 199 -6.05 10.76 -5.53
CA LEU A 199 -5.37 9.86 -6.44
C LEU A 199 -6.36 9.21 -7.43
N VAL A 200 -7.50 8.69 -6.94
CA VAL A 200 -8.53 8.05 -7.79
C VAL A 200 -9.17 9.07 -8.73
N VAL A 201 -9.53 10.25 -8.23
CA VAL A 201 -10.15 11.32 -9.05
C VAL A 201 -9.16 11.78 -10.12
N SER A 202 -7.87 11.93 -9.79
CA SER A 202 -6.85 12.28 -10.79
C SER A 202 -6.69 11.23 -11.89
N ALA A 203 -6.90 9.96 -11.59
CA ALA A 203 -6.84 8.88 -12.59
C ALA A 203 -8.08 8.82 -13.53
N ILE A 204 -9.19 9.45 -13.11
CA ILE A 204 -10.45 9.45 -13.89
C ILE A 204 -10.59 10.74 -14.71
N ILE A 205 -10.21 11.89 -14.13
CA ILE A 205 -10.42 13.20 -14.77
C ILE A 205 -9.29 13.56 -15.75
N PHE A 206 -8.08 13.20 -15.44
CA PHE A 206 -6.89 13.50 -16.25
C PHE A 206 -6.38 12.26 -16.97
#